data_e1c9477613b551d6176f54d60dbd426b
#
_entry.id   e1c9477613b551d6176f54d60dbd426b
#
_cell.length_a   1.000
_cell.length_b   1.000
_cell.length_c   1.000
_cell.angle_alpha   90.00
_cell.angle_beta   90.00
_cell.angle_gamma   90.00
#
_symmetry.space_group_name_H-M   'P 1'
#
loop_
_entity.id
_entity.type
_entity.pdbx_description
1 polymer ?
#
loop_
_entity_poly.entity_id
_entity_poly.type
_entity_poly.pdbx_seq_one_letter_code
_entity_poly.pdbx_strand_id
1 'polypeptide(L)'
;AFAAEMNSMSAILQLISTFICMAVVAKIGFKKPYMLALAVVIVAVLAYVGIGFGAMHGGDLHEDKLIVIAITAIFGLGTGSVYYIPWSTYTFMADVDEVVTNRRREGVYAGAMTMAGKLMRFIVVQTLGFVLAANGFDKKADNQPESAITAILLVLLIGVCGLAIIGIYFTIRMKLDHRTHQIVKDEVARIHAGGKMEDVTPEVKKTLEQLTGFKYEACFGNNDMGYHQGVKFFTGKNIACLIIFIAFIVAMLTKMYGVW
;
A
#
# COMPACT_ATOMS: atom_id res chain seq x y z
N ALA A 1 -22.03 8.88 19.79
CA ALA A 1 -20.93 9.45 20.59
C ALA A 1 -19.68 8.59 20.51
N PHE A 2 -19.71 7.31 20.90
CA PHE A 2 -18.53 6.43 21.00
C PHE A 2 -17.75 6.24 19.67
N ALA A 3 -18.44 6.00 18.55
CA ALA A 3 -17.79 5.85 17.24
C ALA A 3 -17.06 7.13 16.80
N ALA A 4 -17.58 8.32 17.13
CA ALA A 4 -16.94 9.59 16.82
C ALA A 4 -15.68 9.78 17.68
N GLU A 5 -15.71 9.41 18.95
CA GLU A 5 -14.53 9.42 19.85
C GLU A 5 -13.42 8.52 19.33
N MET A 6 -13.76 7.30 18.92
CA MET A 6 -12.80 6.35 18.32
C MET A 6 -12.17 6.90 17.05
N ASN A 7 -12.97 7.47 16.14
CA ASN A 7 -12.46 8.05 14.90
C ASN A 7 -11.52 9.23 15.15
N SER A 8 -11.87 10.10 16.09
CA SER A 8 -11.04 11.26 16.46
C SER A 8 -9.73 10.81 17.09
N MET A 9 -9.77 9.84 18.00
CA MET A 9 -8.57 9.28 18.62
C MET A 9 -7.67 8.60 17.60
N SER A 10 -8.23 7.79 16.71
CA SER A 10 -7.48 7.15 15.63
C SER A 10 -6.80 8.18 14.74
N ALA A 11 -7.51 9.27 14.36
CA ALA A 11 -6.97 10.33 13.51
C ALA A 11 -5.80 11.09 14.20
N ILE A 12 -5.92 11.38 15.49
CA ILE A 12 -4.83 12.02 16.26
C ILE A 12 -3.60 11.11 16.31
N LEU A 13 -3.79 9.83 16.63
CA LEU A 13 -2.69 8.88 16.70
C LEU A 13 -2.06 8.59 15.33
N GLN A 14 -2.86 8.60 14.26
CA GLN A 14 -2.38 8.53 12.89
C GLN A 14 -1.47 9.72 12.55
N LEU A 15 -1.85 10.94 12.96
CA LEU A 15 -1.03 12.13 12.76
C LEU A 15 0.30 12.03 13.52
N ILE A 16 0.26 11.66 14.80
CA ILE A 16 1.47 11.47 15.63
C ILE A 16 2.39 10.40 15.02
N SER A 17 1.80 9.26 14.62
CA SER A 17 2.54 8.17 13.96
C SER A 17 3.21 8.63 12.66
N THR A 18 2.55 9.48 11.89
CA THR A 18 3.12 10.04 10.65
C THR A 18 4.39 10.84 10.93
N PHE A 19 4.41 11.71 11.95
CA PHE A 19 5.62 12.45 12.33
C PHE A 19 6.74 11.55 12.85
N ILE A 20 6.41 10.57 13.69
CA ILE A 20 7.38 9.59 14.18
C ILE A 20 7.96 8.79 13.01
N CYS A 21 7.10 8.33 12.10
CA CYS A 21 7.50 7.58 10.92
C CYS A 21 8.44 8.39 10.02
N MET A 22 8.16 9.68 9.82
CA MET A 22 9.01 10.57 9.03
C MET A 22 10.43 10.62 9.60
N ALA A 23 10.57 10.79 10.92
CA ALA A 23 11.85 10.81 11.61
C ALA A 23 12.58 9.45 11.55
N VAL A 24 11.84 8.35 11.65
CA VAL A 24 12.39 6.99 11.59
C VAL A 24 12.84 6.64 10.18
N VAL A 25 12.02 6.93 9.17
CA VAL A 25 12.33 6.68 7.76
C VAL A 25 13.59 7.44 7.31
N ALA A 26 13.78 8.68 7.80
CA ALA A 26 14.98 9.46 7.51
C ALA A 26 16.28 8.80 8.04
N LYS A 27 16.18 8.02 9.13
CA LYS A 27 17.36 7.37 9.76
C LYS A 27 17.64 5.97 9.25
N ILE A 28 16.60 5.13 9.11
CA ILE A 28 16.76 3.69 8.85
C ILE A 28 16.15 3.25 7.51
N GLY A 29 15.65 4.20 6.73
CA GLY A 29 14.96 3.92 5.46
C GLY A 29 13.51 3.48 5.67
N PHE A 30 12.79 3.28 4.57
CA PHE A 30 11.34 3.08 4.60
C PHE A 30 10.90 1.61 4.70
N LYS A 31 11.71 0.64 4.29
CA LYS A 31 11.29 -0.79 4.23
C LYS A 31 10.90 -1.35 5.60
N LYS A 32 11.79 -1.23 6.58
CA LYS A 32 11.56 -1.79 7.93
C LYS A 32 10.37 -1.13 8.63
N PRO A 33 10.26 0.23 8.66
CA PRO A 33 9.10 0.89 9.24
C PRO A 33 7.78 0.52 8.55
N TYR A 34 7.81 0.36 7.22
CA TYR A 34 6.61 0.00 6.47
C TYR A 34 6.12 -1.42 6.78
N MET A 35 7.03 -2.40 6.80
CA MET A 35 6.69 -3.78 7.18
C MET A 35 6.17 -3.85 8.62
N LEU A 36 6.78 -3.11 9.55
CA LEU A 36 6.32 -3.03 10.93
C LEU A 36 4.92 -2.42 11.01
N ALA A 37 4.67 -1.33 10.30
CA ALA A 37 3.37 -0.67 10.27
C ALA A 37 2.27 -1.60 9.72
N LEU A 38 2.55 -2.31 8.63
CA LEU A 38 1.62 -3.30 8.07
C LEU A 38 1.35 -4.44 9.06
N ALA A 39 2.38 -4.94 9.75
CA ALA A 39 2.22 -5.96 10.78
C ALA A 39 1.35 -5.47 11.96
N VAL A 40 1.56 -4.23 12.41
CA VAL A 40 0.73 -3.59 13.45
C VAL A 40 -0.72 -3.47 13.02
N VAL A 41 -0.97 -3.09 11.76
CA VAL A 41 -2.34 -3.04 11.19
C VAL A 41 -2.97 -4.42 11.17
N ILE A 42 -2.24 -5.47 10.76
CA ILE A 42 -2.75 -6.85 10.76
C ILE A 42 -3.14 -7.27 12.18
N VAL A 43 -2.27 -7.04 13.18
CA VAL A 43 -2.56 -7.39 14.58
C VAL A 43 -3.80 -6.66 15.09
N ALA A 44 -3.92 -5.36 14.81
CA ALA A 44 -5.08 -4.58 15.21
C ALA A 44 -6.38 -5.09 14.56
N VAL A 45 -6.34 -5.44 13.26
CA VAL A 45 -7.52 -5.98 12.56
C VAL A 45 -7.90 -7.36 13.10
N LEU A 46 -6.94 -8.23 13.36
CA LEU A 46 -7.20 -9.54 13.98
C LEU A 46 -7.86 -9.38 15.36
N ALA A 47 -7.41 -8.40 16.15
CA ALA A 47 -8.01 -8.10 17.44
C ALA A 47 -9.46 -7.56 17.29
N TYR A 48 -9.70 -6.65 16.33
CA TYR A 48 -11.07 -6.18 16.03
C TYR A 48 -12.00 -7.32 15.63
N VAL A 49 -11.53 -8.20 14.75
CA VAL A 49 -12.31 -9.35 14.29
C VAL A 49 -12.59 -10.30 15.46
N GLY A 50 -11.59 -10.55 16.33
CA GLY A 50 -11.75 -11.37 17.52
C GLY A 50 -12.83 -10.85 18.47
N ILE A 51 -12.81 -9.55 18.78
CA ILE A 51 -13.84 -8.91 19.61
C ILE A 51 -15.21 -8.93 18.91
N GLY A 52 -15.25 -8.65 17.60
CA GLY A 52 -16.50 -8.68 16.85
C GLY A 52 -17.17 -10.05 16.89
N PHE A 53 -16.43 -11.14 16.71
CA PHE A 53 -16.94 -12.50 16.87
C PHE A 53 -17.31 -12.83 18.34
N GLY A 54 -16.52 -12.37 19.29
CA GLY A 54 -16.84 -12.51 20.73
C GLY A 54 -18.19 -11.87 21.09
N ALA A 55 -18.43 -10.66 20.61
CA ALA A 55 -19.69 -9.94 20.83
C ALA A 55 -20.90 -10.64 20.21
N MET A 56 -20.73 -11.29 19.05
CA MET A 56 -21.81 -12.09 18.42
C MET A 56 -22.19 -13.33 19.25
N HIS A 57 -21.28 -13.86 20.07
CA HIS A 57 -21.49 -15.04 20.91
C HIS A 57 -21.79 -14.69 22.37
N GLY A 58 -22.26 -13.48 22.66
CA GLY A 58 -22.74 -13.06 23.97
C GLY A 58 -21.73 -12.28 24.82
N GLY A 59 -20.62 -11.84 24.25
CA GLY A 59 -19.70 -10.89 24.89
C GLY A 59 -20.32 -9.50 25.02
N ASP A 60 -20.07 -8.83 26.14
CA ASP A 60 -20.57 -7.47 26.37
C ASP A 60 -19.53 -6.44 25.88
N LEU A 61 -19.82 -5.78 24.76
CA LEU A 61 -18.98 -4.70 24.21
C LEU A 61 -18.82 -3.49 25.16
N HIS A 62 -19.71 -3.35 26.17
CA HIS A 62 -19.57 -2.29 27.17
C HIS A 62 -18.44 -2.58 28.17
N GLU A 63 -18.23 -3.83 28.53
CA GLU A 63 -17.11 -4.25 29.39
C GLU A 63 -15.79 -4.14 28.62
N ASP A 64 -15.81 -4.38 27.29
CA ASP A 64 -14.64 -4.34 26.41
C ASP A 64 -14.30 -2.94 25.87
N LYS A 65 -14.98 -1.88 26.29
CA LYS A 65 -14.80 -0.52 25.76
C LYS A 65 -13.34 -0.07 25.78
N LEU A 66 -12.62 -0.32 26.86
CA LEU A 66 -11.19 0.05 26.97
C LEU A 66 -10.31 -0.74 25.99
N ILE A 67 -10.63 -2.00 25.77
CA ILE A 67 -9.90 -2.87 24.83
C ILE A 67 -10.13 -2.37 23.40
N VAL A 68 -11.37 -2.03 23.03
CA VAL A 68 -11.70 -1.47 21.73
C VAL A 68 -10.97 -0.14 21.48
N ILE A 69 -10.89 0.73 22.49
CA ILE A 69 -10.13 1.98 22.43
C ILE A 69 -8.64 1.70 22.22
N ALA A 70 -8.06 0.76 22.96
CA ALA A 70 -6.65 0.39 22.83
C ALA A 70 -6.32 -0.16 21.43
N ILE A 71 -7.19 -1.02 20.88
CA ILE A 71 -7.03 -1.55 19.53
C ILE A 71 -7.13 -0.44 18.48
N THR A 72 -8.08 0.48 18.66
CA THR A 72 -8.23 1.67 17.80
C THR A 72 -6.97 2.53 17.81
N ALA A 73 -6.36 2.70 18.98
CA ALA A 73 -5.10 3.42 19.14
C ALA A 73 -3.96 2.74 18.37
N ILE A 74 -3.81 1.42 18.53
CA ILE A 74 -2.81 0.63 17.81
C ILE A 74 -3.03 0.70 16.29
N PHE A 75 -4.28 0.58 15.85
CA PHE A 75 -4.65 0.71 14.43
C PHE A 75 -4.30 2.10 13.89
N GLY A 76 -4.60 3.18 14.63
CA GLY A 76 -4.25 4.55 14.27
C GLY A 76 -2.74 4.74 14.10
N LEU A 77 -1.93 4.19 15.03
CA LEU A 77 -0.48 4.22 14.95
C LEU A 77 0.05 3.47 13.72
N GLY A 78 -0.50 2.30 13.38
CA GLY A 78 -0.12 1.56 12.19
C GLY A 78 -0.46 2.30 10.90
N THR A 79 -1.68 2.80 10.79
CA THR A 79 -2.18 3.44 9.57
C THR A 79 -1.46 4.73 9.20
N GLY A 80 -0.97 5.52 10.17
CA GLY A 80 -0.19 6.72 9.90
C GLY A 80 1.03 6.46 9.03
N SER A 81 1.80 5.44 9.38
CA SER A 81 2.97 5.02 8.59
C SER A 81 2.58 4.40 7.25
N VAL A 82 1.50 3.62 7.21
CA VAL A 82 0.99 3.00 5.98
C VAL A 82 0.56 4.04 4.95
N TYR A 83 -0.01 5.16 5.38
CA TYR A 83 -0.35 6.27 4.48
C TYR A 83 0.88 7.09 4.06
N TYR A 84 1.78 7.40 4.99
CA TYR A 84 2.92 8.27 4.73
C TYR A 84 3.95 7.66 3.78
N ILE A 85 4.36 6.41 4.01
CA ILE A 85 5.50 5.80 3.31
C ILE A 85 5.31 5.72 1.79
N PRO A 86 4.18 5.26 1.24
CA PRO A 86 3.99 5.25 -0.21
C PRO A 86 4.09 6.64 -0.83
N TRP A 87 3.57 7.67 -0.15
CA TRP A 87 3.65 9.06 -0.61
C TRP A 87 5.07 9.63 -0.54
N SER A 88 5.90 9.18 0.39
CA SER A 88 7.30 9.61 0.45
C SER A 88 8.19 8.87 -0.55
N THR A 89 7.82 7.65 -0.95
CA THR A 89 8.68 6.79 -1.80
C THR A 89 8.41 6.94 -3.30
N TYR A 90 7.29 7.53 -3.74
CA TYR A 90 7.05 7.73 -5.17
C TYR A 90 8.07 8.67 -5.82
N THR A 91 8.61 9.63 -5.07
CA THR A 91 9.66 10.53 -5.55
C THR A 91 10.94 9.78 -5.91
N PHE A 92 11.27 8.71 -5.16
CA PHE A 92 12.43 7.85 -5.45
C PHE A 92 12.29 7.13 -6.80
N MET A 93 11.06 6.80 -7.20
CA MET A 93 10.79 6.21 -8.51
C MET A 93 11.03 7.21 -9.63
N ALA A 94 10.72 8.48 -9.40
CA ALA A 94 11.00 9.54 -10.38
C ALA A 94 12.50 9.73 -10.60
N ASP A 95 13.32 9.63 -9.55
CA ASP A 95 14.77 9.71 -9.65
C ASP A 95 15.36 8.50 -10.42
N VAL A 96 14.82 7.29 -10.20
CA VAL A 96 15.21 6.10 -10.99
C VAL A 96 14.80 6.23 -12.46
N ASP A 97 13.64 6.82 -12.73
CA ASP A 97 13.19 7.09 -14.08
C ASP A 97 14.08 8.13 -14.79
N GLU A 98 14.56 9.12 -14.04
CA GLU A 98 15.50 10.12 -14.55
C GLU A 98 16.80 9.49 -15.04
N VAL A 99 17.29 8.44 -14.37
CA VAL A 99 18.44 7.65 -14.87
C VAL A 99 18.18 7.07 -16.26
N VAL A 100 16.97 6.58 -16.52
CA VAL A 100 16.64 5.96 -17.82
C VAL A 100 16.40 7.01 -18.89
N THR A 101 15.63 8.05 -18.57
CA THR A 101 15.06 8.98 -19.54
C THR A 101 15.81 10.30 -19.64
N ASN A 102 16.71 10.57 -18.71
CA ASN A 102 17.36 11.88 -18.53
C ASN A 102 16.35 13.04 -18.40
N ARG A 103 15.16 12.75 -17.87
CA ARG A 103 14.06 13.71 -17.69
C ARG A 103 13.43 13.56 -16.34
N ARG A 104 13.24 14.64 -15.63
CA ARG A 104 12.56 14.66 -14.34
C ARG A 104 11.05 14.68 -14.52
N ARG A 105 10.38 13.56 -14.24
CA ARG A 105 8.95 13.35 -14.49
C ARG A 105 8.12 13.11 -13.22
N GLU A 106 8.45 13.78 -12.13
CA GLU A 106 7.76 13.61 -10.82
C GLU A 106 6.24 13.72 -10.92
N GLY A 107 5.73 14.68 -11.72
CA GLY A 107 4.30 14.88 -11.91
C GLY A 107 3.58 13.68 -12.51
N VAL A 108 4.23 12.89 -13.38
CA VAL A 108 3.65 11.67 -13.95
C VAL A 108 3.45 10.61 -12.88
N TYR A 109 4.44 10.43 -12.00
CA TYR A 109 4.37 9.47 -10.89
C TYR A 109 3.34 9.88 -9.83
N ALA A 110 3.30 11.17 -9.48
CA ALA A 110 2.28 11.71 -8.56
C ALA A 110 0.86 11.54 -9.12
N GLY A 111 0.67 11.83 -10.41
CA GLY A 111 -0.60 11.65 -11.11
C GLY A 111 -1.03 10.19 -11.16
N ALA A 112 -0.12 9.28 -11.53
CA ALA A 112 -0.38 7.84 -11.59
C ALA A 112 -0.77 7.28 -10.21
N MET A 113 -0.04 7.68 -9.15
CA MET A 113 -0.33 7.26 -7.79
C MET A 113 -1.68 7.77 -7.29
N THR A 114 -2.00 9.04 -7.59
CA THR A 114 -3.29 9.63 -7.24
C THR A 114 -4.43 8.93 -7.97
N MET A 115 -4.28 8.64 -9.26
CA MET A 115 -5.26 7.93 -10.06
C MET A 115 -5.49 6.51 -9.54
N ALA A 116 -4.40 5.76 -9.29
CA ALA A 116 -4.47 4.41 -8.72
C ALA A 116 -5.18 4.41 -7.36
N GLY A 117 -4.86 5.36 -6.48
CA GLY A 117 -5.51 5.49 -5.17
C GLY A 117 -7.01 5.77 -5.27
N LYS A 118 -7.44 6.64 -6.20
CA LYS A 118 -8.87 6.92 -6.44
C LYS A 118 -9.60 5.70 -7.02
N LEU A 119 -8.97 5.00 -7.97
CA LEU A 119 -9.54 3.79 -8.57
C LEU A 119 -9.72 2.69 -7.52
N MET A 120 -8.70 2.45 -6.69
CA MET A 120 -8.79 1.46 -5.62
C MET A 120 -9.85 1.82 -4.58
N ARG A 121 -9.97 3.10 -4.21
CA ARG A 121 -11.05 3.55 -3.31
C ARG A 121 -12.43 3.29 -3.90
N PHE A 122 -12.63 3.57 -5.20
CA PHE A 122 -13.88 3.25 -5.88
C PHE A 122 -14.19 1.76 -5.82
N ILE A 123 -13.23 0.90 -6.17
CA ILE A 123 -13.40 -0.56 -6.13
C ILE A 123 -13.78 -1.03 -4.72
N VAL A 124 -13.07 -0.57 -3.69
CA VAL A 124 -13.32 -0.96 -2.29
C VAL A 124 -14.71 -0.53 -1.84
N VAL A 125 -15.13 0.70 -2.12
CA VAL A 125 -16.45 1.21 -1.72
C VAL A 125 -17.56 0.44 -2.41
N GLN A 126 -17.43 0.17 -3.72
CA GLN A 126 -18.43 -0.62 -4.45
C GLN A 126 -18.51 -2.06 -3.94
N THR A 127 -17.37 -2.71 -3.75
CA THR A 127 -17.31 -4.07 -3.21
C THR A 127 -17.97 -4.14 -1.83
N LEU A 128 -17.65 -3.20 -0.93
CA LEU A 128 -18.25 -3.14 0.40
C LEU A 128 -19.77 -2.94 0.32
N GLY A 129 -20.22 -2.01 -0.52
CA GLY A 129 -21.66 -1.76 -0.72
C GLY A 129 -22.42 -3.01 -1.19
N PHE A 130 -21.87 -3.73 -2.16
CA PHE A 130 -22.45 -4.99 -2.64
C PHE A 130 -22.46 -6.07 -1.56
N VAL A 131 -21.34 -6.25 -0.83
CA VAL A 131 -21.25 -7.25 0.23
C VAL A 131 -22.28 -6.99 1.31
N LEU A 132 -22.43 -5.75 1.76
CA LEU A 132 -23.38 -5.37 2.77
C LEU A 132 -24.84 -5.56 2.31
N ALA A 133 -25.18 -5.12 1.09
CA ALA A 133 -26.50 -5.27 0.54
C ALA A 133 -26.92 -6.75 0.40
N ALA A 134 -26.00 -7.60 -0.07
CA ALA A 134 -26.25 -9.03 -0.22
C ALA A 134 -26.45 -9.77 1.12
N ASN A 135 -25.92 -9.23 2.23
CA ASN A 135 -26.06 -9.80 3.56
C ASN A 135 -27.16 -9.13 4.42
N GLY A 136 -28.05 -8.36 3.78
CA GLY A 136 -29.22 -7.80 4.44
C GLY A 136 -28.93 -6.60 5.36
N PHE A 137 -27.85 -5.87 5.13
CA PHE A 137 -27.54 -4.67 5.88
C PHE A 137 -28.59 -3.58 5.65
N ASP A 138 -29.23 -3.11 6.70
CA ASP A 138 -30.19 -2.00 6.67
C ASP A 138 -29.69 -0.82 7.49
N LYS A 139 -29.51 0.33 6.85
CA LYS A 139 -29.05 1.58 7.52
C LYS A 139 -30.01 2.09 8.58
N LYS A 140 -31.30 1.68 8.55
CA LYS A 140 -32.34 2.15 9.46
C LYS A 140 -32.59 1.21 10.61
N ALA A 141 -32.08 0.00 10.57
CA ALA A 141 -32.25 -0.98 11.62
C ALA A 141 -31.31 -0.69 12.80
N ASP A 142 -31.84 -0.67 14.00
CA ASP A 142 -31.06 -0.52 15.23
C ASP A 142 -30.16 -1.75 15.47
N ASN A 143 -30.61 -2.93 15.08
CA ASN A 143 -29.85 -4.18 15.13
C ASN A 143 -29.65 -4.73 13.72
N GLN A 144 -28.41 -5.02 13.39
CA GLN A 144 -28.03 -5.61 12.09
C GLN A 144 -28.16 -7.14 12.16
N PRO A 145 -28.51 -7.82 11.07
CA PRO A 145 -28.50 -9.28 11.01
C PRO A 145 -27.06 -9.81 11.17
N GLU A 146 -26.93 -10.97 11.80
CA GLU A 146 -25.61 -11.62 12.01
C GLU A 146 -24.85 -11.84 10.73
N SER A 147 -25.53 -12.09 9.62
CA SER A 147 -24.93 -12.20 8.29
C SER A 147 -24.20 -10.92 7.85
N ALA A 148 -24.81 -9.75 8.12
CA ALA A 148 -24.19 -8.47 7.78
C ALA A 148 -22.98 -8.17 8.67
N ILE A 149 -23.05 -8.46 9.96
CA ILE A 149 -21.93 -8.30 10.89
C ILE A 149 -20.78 -9.22 10.49
N THR A 150 -21.07 -10.49 10.25
CA THR A 150 -20.06 -11.46 9.76
C THR A 150 -19.43 -11.00 8.45
N ALA A 151 -20.22 -10.48 7.52
CA ALA A 151 -19.72 -9.96 6.26
C ALA A 151 -18.75 -8.78 6.45
N ILE A 152 -19.05 -7.85 7.36
CA ILE A 152 -18.15 -6.74 7.71
C ILE A 152 -16.84 -7.27 8.27
N LEU A 153 -16.89 -8.20 9.22
CA LEU A 153 -15.71 -8.79 9.85
C LEU A 153 -14.83 -9.53 8.82
N LEU A 154 -15.45 -10.29 7.92
CA LEU A 154 -14.73 -11.00 6.85
C LEU A 154 -14.11 -10.05 5.83
N VAL A 155 -14.80 -8.98 5.42
CA VAL A 155 -14.22 -7.96 4.53
C VAL A 155 -13.04 -7.28 5.19
N LEU A 156 -13.14 -6.99 6.49
CA LEU A 156 -12.04 -6.39 7.24
C LEU A 156 -10.84 -7.35 7.33
N LEU A 157 -11.10 -8.61 7.65
CA LEU A 157 -10.06 -9.64 7.77
C LEU A 157 -9.38 -9.91 6.43
N ILE A 158 -10.15 -10.28 5.41
CA ILE A 158 -9.60 -10.69 4.11
C ILE A 158 -9.08 -9.47 3.34
N GLY A 159 -9.82 -8.37 3.34
CA GLY A 159 -9.46 -7.16 2.61
C GLY A 159 -8.22 -6.50 3.18
N VAL A 160 -8.23 -6.14 4.46
CA VAL A 160 -7.11 -5.39 5.06
C VAL A 160 -5.91 -6.29 5.29
N CYS A 161 -6.08 -7.47 5.91
CA CYS A 161 -4.95 -8.36 6.18
C CYS A 161 -4.38 -8.95 4.89
N GLY A 162 -5.23 -9.33 3.92
CA GLY A 162 -4.78 -9.83 2.64
C GLY A 162 -3.94 -8.81 1.87
N LEU A 163 -4.42 -7.57 1.76
CA LEU A 163 -3.67 -6.49 1.11
C LEU A 163 -2.40 -6.12 1.88
N ALA A 164 -2.42 -6.15 3.22
CA ALA A 164 -1.25 -5.89 4.03
C ALA A 164 -0.16 -6.98 3.83
N ILE A 165 -0.53 -8.25 3.75
CA ILE A 165 0.39 -9.36 3.47
C ILE A 165 1.01 -9.20 2.07
N ILE A 166 0.19 -8.87 1.07
CA ILE A 166 0.67 -8.56 -0.28
C ILE A 166 1.64 -7.37 -0.25
N GLY A 167 1.31 -6.33 0.50
CA GLY A 167 2.18 -5.16 0.70
C GLY A 167 3.53 -5.53 1.32
N ILE A 168 3.56 -6.37 2.33
CA ILE A 168 4.78 -6.89 2.96
C ILE A 168 5.61 -7.67 1.92
N TYR A 169 4.98 -8.56 1.16
CA TYR A 169 5.64 -9.35 0.14
C TYR A 169 6.35 -8.47 -0.91
N PHE A 170 5.64 -7.46 -1.45
CA PHE A 170 6.25 -6.54 -2.42
C PHE A 170 7.34 -5.68 -1.79
N THR A 171 7.18 -5.25 -0.55
CA THR A 171 8.20 -4.47 0.17
C THR A 171 9.50 -5.25 0.36
N ILE A 172 9.41 -6.54 0.67
CA ILE A 172 10.59 -7.43 0.76
C ILE A 172 11.28 -7.56 -0.60
N ARG A 173 10.49 -7.69 -1.68
CA ARG A 173 11.01 -7.84 -3.05
C ARG A 173 11.57 -6.54 -3.64
N MET A 174 11.22 -5.41 -3.10
CA MET A 174 11.64 -4.11 -3.60
C MET A 174 13.15 -3.95 -3.44
N LYS A 175 13.85 -3.60 -4.52
CA LYS A 175 15.30 -3.39 -4.54
C LYS A 175 15.69 -1.96 -4.17
N LEU A 176 14.78 -1.01 -4.38
CA LEU A 176 14.97 0.38 -4.02
C LEU A 176 14.90 0.54 -2.51
N ASP A 177 15.93 1.11 -1.92
CA ASP A 177 16.02 1.48 -0.51
C ASP A 177 16.78 2.82 -0.36
N HIS A 178 16.96 3.27 0.87
CA HIS A 178 17.61 4.55 1.12
C HIS A 178 19.04 4.61 0.56
N ARG A 179 19.81 3.53 0.67
CA ARG A 179 21.20 3.45 0.17
C ARG A 179 21.23 3.44 -1.37
N THR A 180 20.43 2.59 -1.98
CA THR A 180 20.36 2.49 -3.45
C THR A 180 19.81 3.77 -4.08
N HIS A 181 18.86 4.44 -3.40
CA HIS A 181 18.35 5.74 -3.82
C HIS A 181 19.45 6.83 -3.77
N GLN A 182 20.29 6.84 -2.73
CA GLN A 182 21.40 7.79 -2.66
C GLN A 182 22.37 7.57 -3.81
N ILE A 183 22.71 6.32 -4.14
CA ILE A 183 23.55 5.98 -5.31
C ILE A 183 22.93 6.53 -6.61
N VAL A 184 21.61 6.39 -6.78
CA VAL A 184 20.89 6.95 -7.94
C VAL A 184 21.08 8.45 -8.03
N LYS A 185 20.84 9.18 -6.92
CA LYS A 185 20.97 10.65 -6.88
C LYS A 185 22.38 11.13 -7.15
N ASP A 186 23.36 10.47 -6.54
CA ASP A 186 24.77 10.86 -6.71
C ASP A 186 25.21 10.66 -8.16
N GLU A 187 24.77 9.57 -8.81
CA GLU A 187 25.10 9.30 -10.20
C GLU A 187 24.39 10.25 -11.17
N VAL A 188 23.12 10.55 -10.95
CA VAL A 188 22.39 11.58 -11.74
C VAL A 188 23.10 12.92 -11.62
N ALA A 189 23.48 13.33 -10.40
CA ALA A 189 24.20 14.57 -10.16
C ALA A 189 25.58 14.58 -10.87
N ARG A 190 26.30 13.45 -10.83
CA ARG A 190 27.60 13.29 -11.51
C ARG A 190 27.49 13.47 -13.01
N ILE A 191 26.52 12.83 -13.64
CA ILE A 191 26.29 12.93 -15.09
C ILE A 191 25.85 14.35 -15.47
N HIS A 192 24.94 14.97 -14.72
CA HIS A 192 24.52 16.35 -14.97
C HIS A 192 25.65 17.37 -14.79
N ALA A 193 26.66 17.08 -13.98
CA ALA A 193 27.86 17.87 -13.83
C ALA A 193 28.88 17.67 -14.99
N GLY A 194 28.54 16.88 -16.01
CA GLY A 194 29.40 16.60 -17.16
C GLY A 194 30.32 15.39 -16.99
N GLY A 195 30.09 14.54 -16.01
CA GLY A 195 30.79 13.26 -15.83
C GLY A 195 30.55 12.31 -16.99
N LYS A 196 31.60 11.57 -17.39
CA LYS A 196 31.50 10.59 -18.49
C LYS A 196 30.88 9.28 -17.98
N MET A 197 30.10 8.61 -18.82
CA MET A 197 29.52 7.31 -18.53
C MET A 197 30.59 6.22 -18.32
N GLU A 198 31.74 6.35 -18.96
CA GLU A 198 32.86 5.40 -18.87
C GLU A 198 33.50 5.37 -17.46
N ASP A 199 33.40 6.47 -16.70
CA ASP A 199 34.02 6.63 -15.38
C ASP A 199 33.14 6.05 -14.24
N VAL A 200 32.06 5.33 -14.55
CA VAL A 200 31.18 4.73 -13.56
C VAL A 200 31.85 3.60 -12.79
N THR A 201 31.66 3.57 -11.47
CA THR A 201 32.16 2.44 -10.66
C THR A 201 31.32 1.18 -10.89
N PRO A 202 31.91 -0.04 -10.80
CA PRO A 202 31.19 -1.29 -11.01
C PRO A 202 29.99 -1.47 -10.05
N GLU A 203 30.08 -0.95 -8.83
CA GLU A 203 28.98 -1.01 -7.84
C GLU A 203 27.80 -0.16 -8.27
N VAL A 204 28.04 1.08 -8.69
CA VAL A 204 27.02 2.01 -9.17
C VAL A 204 26.35 1.44 -10.41
N LYS A 205 27.14 0.99 -11.40
CA LYS A 205 26.63 0.34 -12.61
C LYS A 205 25.68 -0.81 -12.30
N LYS A 206 26.12 -1.75 -11.45
CA LYS A 206 25.32 -2.91 -11.06
C LYS A 206 24.02 -2.49 -10.35
N THR A 207 24.09 -1.49 -9.46
CA THR A 207 22.92 -1.00 -8.72
C THR A 207 21.90 -0.39 -9.67
N LEU A 208 22.34 0.46 -10.59
CA LEU A 208 21.44 1.10 -11.57
C LEU A 208 20.82 0.08 -12.52
N GLU A 209 21.59 -0.88 -13.04
CA GLU A 209 21.06 -1.95 -13.88
C GLU A 209 20.03 -2.82 -13.14
N GLN A 210 20.21 -3.06 -11.83
CA GLN A 210 19.24 -3.79 -11.02
C GLN A 210 17.95 -3.01 -10.75
N LEU A 211 18.03 -1.68 -10.62
CA LEU A 211 16.88 -0.82 -10.35
C LEU A 211 16.10 -0.51 -11.62
N THR A 212 16.80 -0.19 -12.70
CA THR A 212 16.18 0.21 -13.97
C THR A 212 15.77 -0.97 -14.83
N GLY A 213 16.47 -2.10 -14.71
CA GLY A 213 16.32 -3.25 -15.61
C GLY A 213 16.97 -3.06 -16.98
N PHE A 214 17.68 -1.94 -17.21
CA PHE A 214 18.42 -1.64 -18.42
C PHE A 214 19.92 -1.73 -18.19
N LYS A 215 20.69 -1.96 -19.27
CA LYS A 215 22.14 -1.82 -19.19
C LYS A 215 22.50 -0.36 -18.95
N TYR A 216 23.54 -0.11 -18.17
CA TYR A 216 23.95 1.24 -17.81
C TYR A 216 24.24 2.12 -19.05
N GLU A 217 24.84 1.55 -20.10
CA GLU A 217 25.15 2.24 -21.36
C GLU A 217 23.89 2.71 -22.11
N ALA A 218 22.74 2.12 -21.80
CA ALA A 218 21.45 2.51 -22.36
C ALA A 218 20.69 3.50 -21.47
N CYS A 219 21.28 3.97 -20.37
CA CYS A 219 20.70 4.97 -19.47
C CYS A 219 20.98 6.41 -19.98
N PHE A 220 20.41 7.38 -19.25
CA PHE A 220 20.58 8.82 -19.50
C PHE A 220 20.19 9.28 -20.92
N GLY A 221 19.16 8.64 -21.49
CA GLY A 221 18.65 8.97 -22.80
C GLY A 221 19.53 8.48 -23.97
N ASN A 222 20.60 7.72 -23.69
CA ASN A 222 21.51 7.17 -24.68
C ASN A 222 20.97 5.87 -25.32
N ASN A 223 19.66 5.70 -25.34
CA ASN A 223 19.02 4.59 -26.00
C ASN A 223 18.12 5.09 -27.12
N ASP A 224 18.19 4.39 -28.27
CA ASP A 224 17.17 4.52 -29.32
C ASP A 224 15.79 4.03 -28.87
N MET A 225 15.70 3.55 -27.65
CA MET A 225 14.50 3.09 -26.98
C MET A 225 13.68 4.25 -26.41
N GLY A 226 13.80 5.42 -27.04
CA GLY A 226 12.93 6.51 -26.73
C GLY A 226 11.49 6.04 -26.66
N TYR A 227 10.86 6.18 -25.52
CA TYR A 227 9.43 6.05 -25.22
C TYR A 227 8.72 4.73 -25.63
N HIS A 228 9.25 3.91 -26.54
CA HIS A 228 8.56 2.79 -27.19
C HIS A 228 8.86 1.40 -26.58
N GLN A 229 9.90 1.26 -25.79
CA GLN A 229 10.10 0.08 -24.96
C GLN A 229 9.82 0.41 -23.49
N GLY A 230 8.66 1.00 -23.25
CA GLY A 230 8.10 1.08 -21.91
C GLY A 230 8.25 -0.28 -21.24
N VAL A 231 8.78 -0.29 -20.02
CA VAL A 231 8.75 -1.45 -19.14
C VAL A 231 7.48 -2.22 -19.47
N LYS A 232 7.60 -3.47 -19.91
CA LYS A 232 6.44 -4.33 -20.19
C LYS A 232 5.68 -4.47 -18.86
N PHE A 233 4.85 -3.47 -18.53
CA PHE A 233 4.00 -3.43 -17.35
C PHE A 233 3.07 -4.66 -17.37
N PHE A 234 2.79 -5.15 -18.56
CA PHE A 234 2.04 -6.36 -18.84
C PHE A 234 2.98 -7.52 -19.21
N THR A 235 3.88 -7.89 -18.32
CA THR A 235 4.45 -9.23 -18.37
C THR A 235 3.34 -10.23 -18.06
N GLY A 236 3.33 -11.40 -18.71
CA GLY A 236 2.28 -12.42 -18.50
C GLY A 236 2.02 -12.76 -17.03
N LYS A 237 3.04 -12.62 -16.16
CA LYS A 237 2.89 -12.79 -14.70
C LYS A 237 2.05 -11.69 -14.05
N ASN A 238 2.19 -10.43 -14.47
CA ASN A 238 1.42 -9.31 -13.92
C ASN A 238 -0.02 -9.31 -14.43
N ILE A 239 -0.21 -9.74 -15.70
CA ILE A 239 -1.55 -9.96 -16.27
C ILE A 239 -2.23 -11.12 -15.53
N ALA A 240 -1.53 -12.22 -15.26
CA ALA A 240 -2.07 -13.34 -14.50
C ALA A 240 -2.51 -12.91 -13.08
N CYS A 241 -1.70 -12.12 -12.37
CA CYS A 241 -2.09 -11.58 -11.06
C CYS A 241 -3.32 -10.68 -11.14
N LEU A 242 -3.42 -9.83 -12.16
CA LEU A 242 -4.58 -8.97 -12.37
C LEU A 242 -5.84 -9.81 -12.71
N ILE A 243 -5.71 -10.81 -13.58
CA ILE A 243 -6.79 -11.73 -13.94
C ILE A 243 -7.24 -12.53 -12.72
N ILE A 244 -6.32 -13.07 -11.91
CA ILE A 244 -6.62 -13.80 -10.67
C ILE A 244 -7.35 -12.88 -9.69
N PHE A 245 -6.92 -11.63 -9.55
CA PHE A 245 -7.57 -10.66 -8.67
C PHE A 245 -8.99 -10.31 -9.17
N ILE A 246 -9.17 -10.08 -10.47
CA ILE A 246 -10.48 -9.83 -11.10
C ILE A 246 -11.37 -11.08 -10.98
N ALA A 247 -10.83 -12.27 -11.26
CA ALA A 247 -11.55 -13.53 -11.14
C ALA A 247 -11.98 -13.81 -9.70
N PHE A 248 -11.14 -13.48 -8.72
CA PHE A 248 -11.48 -13.57 -7.29
C PHE A 248 -12.63 -12.64 -6.92
N ILE A 249 -12.60 -11.37 -7.39
CA ILE A 249 -13.69 -10.41 -7.19
C ILE A 249 -14.98 -10.93 -7.87
N VAL A 250 -14.89 -11.40 -9.11
CA VAL A 250 -16.04 -11.94 -9.86
C VAL A 250 -16.59 -13.20 -9.16
N ALA A 251 -15.75 -14.13 -8.74
CA ALA A 251 -16.18 -15.33 -8.02
C ALA A 251 -16.84 -15.00 -6.68
N MET A 252 -16.33 -13.99 -5.98
CA MET A 252 -16.93 -13.47 -4.75
C MET A 252 -18.31 -12.85 -5.04
N LEU A 253 -18.43 -12.08 -6.11
CA LEU A 253 -19.68 -11.48 -6.53
C LEU A 253 -20.70 -12.53 -7.00
N THR A 254 -20.31 -13.52 -7.80
CA THR A 254 -21.21 -14.58 -8.30
C THR A 254 -21.72 -15.48 -7.18
N LYS A 255 -20.88 -15.81 -6.19
CA LYS A 255 -21.29 -16.57 -5.01
C LYS A 255 -22.28 -15.79 -4.13
N MET A 256 -22.19 -14.46 -4.11
CA MET A 256 -23.08 -13.57 -3.38
C MET A 256 -24.46 -13.42 -4.04
N TYR A 257 -24.52 -13.48 -5.37
CA TYR A 257 -25.78 -13.31 -6.10
C TYR A 257 -26.54 -14.63 -6.31
N GLY A 258 -26.08 -15.76 -5.75
CA GLY A 258 -26.78 -17.04 -5.85
C GLY A 258 -26.94 -17.54 -7.29
N VAL A 259 -26.03 -17.16 -8.18
CA VAL A 259 -26.09 -17.54 -9.61
C VAL A 259 -25.53 -18.95 -9.85
N TRP A 260 -25.21 -19.68 -8.74
CA TRP A 260 -24.92 -21.13 -8.76
C TRP A 260 -25.32 -21.78 -7.46
#